data_f1da1411d1b7d76612cf120c008bcc53
#
_entry.id   f1da1411d1b7d76612cf120c008bcc53
#
_cell.length_a   1.000
_cell.length_b   1.000
_cell.length_c   1.000
_cell.angle_alpha   90.00
_cell.angle_beta   90.00
_cell.angle_gamma   90.00
#
_symmetry.space_group_name_H-M   'P 1'
#
loop_
_entity.id
_entity.type
_entity.pdbx_description
1 polymer ?
#
loop_
_entity_poly.entity_id
_entity_poly.type
_entity_poly.pdbx_seq_one_letter_code
_entity_poly.pdbx_strand_id
1 'polypeptide(L)'
;MDIQTTGILVAGGGIGGLAAALALSLRGTDVQLIEQATAFTEVGAGIQIGPNVTRILRDWGLEAGLRRVASFPHELVARDARSGRELGNLPLGARAVRLYGAPYACIHRADLHQLLLEAVQAQGVSLRLNQRLVEVLALGDEVTVRTEQGL
;
A
#
# COMPACT_ATOMS: atom_id res chain seq x y z
N MET A 1 11.43 -8.52 29.98
CA MET A 1 11.20 -7.86 28.66
C MET A 1 11.74 -8.81 27.62
N ASP A 2 10.89 -9.34 26.78
CA ASP A 2 11.35 -10.19 25.66
C ASP A 2 11.79 -9.28 24.52
N ILE A 3 13.10 -9.21 24.29
CA ILE A 3 13.67 -8.51 23.14
C ILE A 3 13.53 -9.44 21.94
N GLN A 4 12.89 -8.95 20.88
CA GLN A 4 12.81 -9.65 19.61
C GLN A 4 13.69 -8.93 18.58
N THR A 5 14.38 -9.71 17.77
CA THR A 5 15.25 -9.18 16.72
C THR A 5 14.66 -9.54 15.36
N THR A 6 14.69 -8.59 14.44
CA THR A 6 14.29 -8.77 13.04
C THR A 6 15.28 -8.03 12.13
N GLY A 7 15.36 -8.40 10.88
CA GLY A 7 16.21 -7.70 9.92
C GLY A 7 15.71 -6.27 9.68
N ILE A 8 14.40 -6.09 9.50
CA ILE A 8 13.78 -4.78 9.33
C ILE A 8 12.44 -4.74 10.08
N LEU A 9 12.22 -3.66 10.83
CA LEU A 9 10.93 -3.37 11.45
C LEU A 9 10.22 -2.25 10.66
N VAL A 10 8.98 -2.53 10.26
CA VAL A 10 8.07 -1.55 9.66
C VAL A 10 7.04 -1.12 10.69
N ALA A 11 6.99 0.15 11.01
CA ALA A 11 6.02 0.72 11.94
C ALA A 11 4.85 1.38 11.19
N GLY A 12 3.64 0.83 11.37
CA GLY A 12 2.40 1.27 10.76
C GLY A 12 1.89 0.30 9.68
N GLY A 13 0.65 -0.17 9.86
CA GLY A 13 -0.04 -1.13 8.99
C GLY A 13 -0.92 -0.51 7.91
N GLY A 14 -0.74 0.77 7.59
CA GLY A 14 -1.42 1.41 6.45
C GLY A 14 -0.85 0.98 5.09
N ILE A 15 -1.42 1.50 4.00
CA ILE A 15 -1.01 1.16 2.62
C ILE A 15 0.51 1.30 2.42
N GLY A 16 1.14 2.37 2.95
CA GLY A 16 2.58 2.59 2.81
C GLY A 16 3.41 1.53 3.53
N GLY A 17 3.04 1.20 4.77
CA GLY A 17 3.75 0.18 5.56
C GLY A 17 3.58 -1.21 4.98
N LEU A 18 2.36 -1.59 4.58
CA LEU A 18 2.12 -2.87 3.91
C LEU A 18 2.89 -2.98 2.58
N ALA A 19 2.92 -1.91 1.79
CA ALA A 19 3.68 -1.88 0.54
C ALA A 19 5.19 -2.02 0.80
N ALA A 20 5.73 -1.35 1.82
CA ALA A 20 7.14 -1.46 2.20
C ALA A 20 7.48 -2.87 2.68
N ALA A 21 6.65 -3.44 3.57
CA ALA A 21 6.83 -4.79 4.07
C ALA A 21 6.80 -5.83 2.93
N LEU A 22 5.84 -5.70 2.00
CA LEU A 22 5.76 -6.58 0.82
C LEU A 22 7.00 -6.46 -0.06
N ALA A 23 7.42 -5.23 -0.38
CA ALA A 23 8.57 -5.00 -1.25
C ALA A 23 9.87 -5.57 -0.68
N LEU A 24 10.04 -5.51 0.64
CA LEU A 24 11.21 -6.04 1.33
C LEU A 24 11.15 -7.57 1.43
N SER A 25 10.00 -8.14 1.78
CA SER A 25 9.82 -9.60 1.88
C SER A 25 10.01 -10.30 0.54
N LEU A 26 9.52 -9.71 -0.56
CA LEU A 26 9.74 -10.23 -1.91
C LEU A 26 11.23 -10.25 -2.32
N ARG A 27 12.09 -9.53 -1.60
CA ARG A 27 13.55 -9.55 -1.79
C ARG A 27 14.27 -10.49 -0.82
N GLY A 28 13.52 -11.28 -0.05
CA GLY A 28 14.06 -12.22 0.90
C GLY A 28 14.54 -11.59 2.22
N THR A 29 14.16 -10.35 2.51
CA THR A 29 14.48 -9.70 3.77
C THR A 29 13.55 -10.19 4.87
N ASP A 30 14.09 -10.47 6.05
CA ASP A 30 13.31 -10.72 7.26
C ASP A 30 12.64 -9.42 7.72
N VAL A 31 11.31 -9.40 7.71
CA VAL A 31 10.50 -8.21 7.99
C VAL A 31 9.47 -8.51 9.06
N GLN A 32 9.41 -7.64 10.05
CA GLN A 32 8.29 -7.56 10.99
C GLN A 32 7.54 -6.24 10.80
N LEU A 33 6.22 -6.28 10.84
CA LEU A 33 5.38 -5.08 10.81
C LEU A 33 4.59 -4.97 12.11
N ILE A 34 4.65 -3.79 12.72
CA ILE A 34 3.87 -3.45 13.90
C ILE A 34 2.81 -2.39 13.55
N GLU A 35 1.61 -2.51 14.15
CA GLU A 35 0.50 -1.57 13.99
C GLU A 35 -0.11 -1.28 15.37
N GLN A 36 -0.39 0.00 15.63
CA GLN A 36 -0.97 0.44 16.91
C GLN A 36 -2.44 0.07 17.07
N ALA A 37 -3.19 -0.07 15.97
CA ALA A 37 -4.60 -0.43 15.99
C ALA A 37 -4.81 -1.89 16.42
N THR A 38 -6.00 -2.18 16.90
CA THR A 38 -6.43 -3.53 17.30
C THR A 38 -6.79 -4.41 16.12
N ALA A 39 -6.99 -3.82 14.93
CA ALA A 39 -7.32 -4.50 13.70
C ALA A 39 -6.77 -3.71 12.51
N PHE A 40 -6.50 -4.39 11.42
CA PHE A 40 -6.23 -3.76 10.12
C PHE A 40 -7.55 -3.31 9.51
N THR A 41 -7.92 -2.07 9.76
CA THR A 41 -9.14 -1.45 9.20
C THR A 41 -8.77 -0.15 8.50
N GLU A 42 -9.33 0.05 7.32
CA GLU A 42 -9.20 1.29 6.60
C GLU A 42 -10.60 1.87 6.36
N VAL A 43 -10.75 3.12 6.75
CA VAL A 43 -11.92 3.93 6.39
C VAL A 43 -11.47 4.86 5.28
N GLY A 44 -12.19 4.90 4.18
CA GLY A 44 -11.73 5.76 3.13
C GLY A 44 -12.64 5.96 1.94
N ALA A 45 -12.26 6.96 1.16
CA ALA A 45 -12.83 7.29 -0.13
C ALA A 45 -12.13 6.52 -1.25
N GLY A 46 -12.62 6.67 -2.47
CA GLY A 46 -11.92 6.24 -3.66
C GLY A 46 -10.59 7.00 -3.82
N ILE A 47 -9.58 6.29 -4.22
CA ILE A 47 -8.27 6.86 -4.57
C ILE A 47 -7.93 6.54 -6.01
N GLN A 48 -7.10 7.39 -6.58
CA GLN A 48 -6.58 7.24 -7.93
C GLN A 48 -5.14 6.75 -7.84
N ILE A 49 -4.81 5.73 -8.62
CA ILE A 49 -3.47 5.18 -8.73
C ILE A 49 -3.01 5.21 -10.19
N GLY A 50 -1.88 5.84 -10.40
CA GLY A 50 -1.30 5.99 -11.72
C GLY A 50 -0.55 4.73 -12.21
N PRO A 51 -0.12 4.73 -13.46
CA PRO A 51 0.67 3.64 -14.05
C PRO A 51 1.96 3.29 -13.30
N ASN A 52 2.55 4.25 -12.60
CA ASN A 52 3.70 4.03 -11.73
C ASN A 52 3.40 3.04 -10.59
N VAL A 53 2.20 3.11 -10.00
CA VAL A 53 1.77 2.22 -8.92
C VAL A 53 1.25 0.90 -9.50
N THR A 54 0.36 0.94 -10.50
CA THR A 54 -0.25 -0.28 -11.07
C THR A 54 0.78 -1.20 -11.71
N ARG A 55 1.88 -0.65 -12.25
CA ARG A 55 3.02 -1.43 -12.71
C ARG A 55 3.71 -2.19 -11.58
N ILE A 56 3.97 -1.51 -10.46
CA ILE A 56 4.57 -2.14 -9.28
C ILE A 56 3.67 -3.26 -8.74
N LEU A 57 2.37 -3.01 -8.61
CA LEU A 57 1.41 -4.04 -8.16
C LEU A 57 1.39 -5.25 -9.10
N ARG A 58 1.48 -5.04 -10.41
CA ARG A 58 1.61 -6.11 -11.39
C ARG A 58 2.92 -6.90 -11.19
N ASP A 59 4.03 -6.20 -11.02
CA ASP A 59 5.35 -6.82 -10.85
C ASP A 59 5.43 -7.60 -9.53
N TRP A 60 4.59 -7.27 -8.54
CA TRP A 60 4.37 -8.04 -7.30
C TRP A 60 3.34 -9.17 -7.45
N GLY A 61 2.80 -9.41 -8.65
CA GLY A 61 1.80 -10.47 -8.90
C GLY A 61 0.38 -10.13 -8.49
N LEU A 62 0.09 -8.86 -8.16
CA LEU A 62 -1.22 -8.43 -7.64
C LEU A 62 -2.20 -7.95 -8.72
N GLU A 63 -1.84 -8.06 -10.00
CA GLU A 63 -2.67 -7.55 -11.10
C GLU A 63 -4.07 -8.19 -11.13
N ALA A 64 -4.16 -9.51 -10.95
CA ALA A 64 -5.44 -10.20 -10.94
C ALA A 64 -6.35 -9.76 -9.79
N GLY A 65 -5.77 -9.56 -8.61
CA GLY A 65 -6.48 -9.00 -7.44
C GLY A 65 -6.97 -7.56 -7.70
N LEU A 66 -6.08 -6.71 -8.21
CA LEU A 66 -6.40 -5.35 -8.57
C LEU A 66 -7.56 -5.26 -9.58
N ARG A 67 -7.55 -6.11 -10.60
CA ARG A 67 -8.61 -6.15 -11.63
C ARG A 67 -10.00 -6.52 -11.08
N ARG A 68 -10.08 -7.25 -9.98
CA ARG A 68 -11.37 -7.60 -9.34
C ARG A 68 -12.01 -6.46 -8.58
N VAL A 69 -11.19 -5.54 -8.04
CA VAL A 69 -11.67 -4.51 -7.09
C VAL A 69 -11.52 -3.07 -7.60
N ALA A 70 -10.75 -2.85 -8.66
CA ALA A 70 -10.51 -1.53 -9.22
C ALA A 70 -11.32 -1.27 -10.50
N SER A 71 -11.56 0.01 -10.77
CA SER A 71 -12.11 0.50 -12.04
C SER A 71 -10.97 1.10 -12.88
N PHE A 72 -11.03 0.90 -14.19
CA PHE A 72 -10.02 1.37 -15.15
C PHE A 72 -10.65 2.37 -16.11
N PRO A 73 -10.68 3.66 -15.78
CA PRO A 73 -11.31 4.67 -16.61
C PRO A 73 -10.59 4.84 -17.95
N HIS A 74 -11.37 5.08 -19.00
CA HIS A 74 -10.85 5.33 -20.34
C HIS A 74 -10.37 6.76 -20.52
N GLU A 75 -10.95 7.69 -19.78
CA GLU A 75 -10.67 9.13 -19.87
C GLU A 75 -11.01 9.84 -18.58
N LEU A 76 -10.43 11.03 -18.39
CA LEU A 76 -10.82 12.01 -17.39
C LEU A 76 -11.31 13.25 -18.12
N VAL A 77 -12.57 13.63 -17.89
CA VAL A 77 -13.23 14.76 -18.57
C VAL A 77 -13.54 15.87 -17.57
N ALA A 78 -13.06 17.06 -17.84
CA ALA A 78 -13.46 18.27 -17.13
C ALA A 78 -14.62 18.94 -17.85
N ARG A 79 -15.70 19.30 -17.12
CA ARG A 79 -16.88 19.94 -17.67
C ARG A 79 -17.24 21.21 -16.91
N ASP A 80 -17.75 22.20 -17.63
CA ASP A 80 -18.35 23.39 -17.04
C ASP A 80 -19.61 23.01 -16.25
N ALA A 81 -19.70 23.41 -15.01
CA ALA A 81 -20.76 23.00 -14.09
C ALA A 81 -22.15 23.53 -14.48
N ARG A 82 -22.22 24.64 -15.22
CA ARG A 82 -23.50 25.27 -15.62
C ARG A 82 -24.02 24.78 -16.97
N SER A 83 -23.13 24.70 -17.95
CA SER A 83 -23.46 24.37 -19.33
C SER A 83 -23.28 22.91 -19.68
N GLY A 84 -22.55 22.13 -18.86
CA GLY A 84 -22.12 20.77 -19.17
C GLY A 84 -21.06 20.69 -20.28
N ARG A 85 -20.64 21.85 -20.81
CA ARG A 85 -19.64 21.89 -21.90
C ARG A 85 -18.32 21.29 -21.45
N GLU A 86 -17.74 20.46 -22.31
CA GLU A 86 -16.41 19.92 -22.10
C GLU A 86 -15.35 21.02 -22.16
N LEU A 87 -14.54 21.11 -21.13
CA LEU A 87 -13.42 22.05 -21.00
C LEU A 87 -12.08 21.40 -21.30
N GLY A 88 -12.00 20.09 -21.12
CA GLY A 88 -10.79 19.32 -21.41
C GLY A 88 -11.02 17.83 -21.22
N ASN A 89 -10.20 17.05 -21.89
CA ASN A 89 -10.20 15.59 -21.86
C ASN A 89 -8.78 15.07 -21.78
N LEU A 90 -8.52 14.18 -20.82
CA LEU A 90 -7.28 13.44 -20.70
C LEU A 90 -7.56 11.97 -21.02
N PRO A 91 -7.16 11.46 -22.19
CA PRO A 91 -7.29 10.06 -22.51
C PRO A 91 -6.38 9.20 -21.59
N LEU A 92 -7.01 8.24 -20.94
CA LEU A 92 -6.34 7.26 -20.04
C LEU A 92 -6.28 5.88 -20.74
N GLY A 93 -7.04 4.94 -20.34
CA GLY A 93 -7.24 3.63 -20.98
C GLY A 93 -6.01 3.08 -21.75
N ALA A 94 -6.22 2.73 -22.99
CA ALA A 94 -5.16 2.21 -23.87
C ALA A 94 -3.99 3.18 -24.11
N ARG A 95 -4.25 4.50 -23.99
CA ARG A 95 -3.17 5.51 -24.13
C ARG A 95 -2.20 5.44 -22.96
N ALA A 96 -2.70 5.32 -21.73
CA ALA A 96 -1.85 5.18 -20.55
C ALA A 96 -0.99 3.91 -20.64
N VAL A 97 -1.59 2.79 -21.06
CA VAL A 97 -0.87 1.53 -21.24
C VAL A 97 0.24 1.66 -22.29
N ARG A 98 -0.03 2.30 -23.44
CA ARG A 98 0.98 2.51 -24.47
C ARG A 98 2.14 3.40 -24.02
N LEU A 99 1.85 4.47 -23.27
CA LEU A 99 2.87 5.45 -22.87
C LEU A 99 3.67 5.00 -21.65
N TYR A 100 3.03 4.31 -20.70
CA TYR A 100 3.60 4.04 -19.38
C TYR A 100 3.71 2.55 -19.05
N GLY A 101 3.24 1.67 -19.93
CA GLY A 101 3.31 0.21 -19.77
C GLY A 101 2.33 -0.38 -18.75
N ALA A 102 1.42 0.44 -18.19
CA ALA A 102 0.43 0.00 -17.20
C ALA A 102 -0.80 0.92 -17.21
N PRO A 103 -1.97 0.44 -16.74
CA PRO A 103 -3.19 1.23 -16.74
C PRO A 103 -3.22 2.26 -15.59
N TYR A 104 -4.05 3.28 -15.78
CA TYR A 104 -4.54 4.11 -14.67
C TYR A 104 -5.74 3.42 -14.03
N ALA A 105 -5.88 3.48 -12.72
CA ALA A 105 -6.98 2.86 -12.00
C ALA A 105 -7.56 3.77 -10.91
N CYS A 106 -8.85 3.56 -10.62
CA CYS A 106 -9.53 4.08 -9.45
C CYS A 106 -9.91 2.89 -8.56
N ILE A 107 -9.62 2.98 -7.28
CA ILE A 107 -9.86 1.90 -6.33
C ILE A 107 -10.34 2.47 -5.00
N HIS A 108 -11.15 1.73 -4.28
CA HIS A 108 -11.47 2.09 -2.91
C HIS A 108 -10.24 1.84 -2.02
N ARG A 109 -9.94 2.78 -1.12
CA ARG A 109 -8.74 2.72 -0.29
C ARG A 109 -8.67 1.43 0.56
N ALA A 110 -9.81 1.00 1.09
CA ALA A 110 -9.89 -0.24 1.86
C ALA A 110 -9.58 -1.48 1.01
N ASP A 111 -10.02 -1.50 -0.26
CA ASP A 111 -9.75 -2.63 -1.15
C ASP A 111 -8.26 -2.73 -1.51
N LEU A 112 -7.58 -1.58 -1.72
CA LEU A 112 -6.14 -1.57 -1.93
C LEU A 112 -5.38 -2.03 -0.68
N HIS A 113 -5.82 -1.57 0.49
CA HIS A 113 -5.24 -1.99 1.77
C HIS A 113 -5.38 -3.50 1.96
N GLN A 114 -6.59 -4.03 1.76
CA GLN A 114 -6.87 -5.46 1.89
C GLN A 114 -6.04 -6.30 0.91
N LEU A 115 -5.93 -5.85 -0.34
CA LEU A 115 -5.11 -6.52 -1.36
C LEU A 115 -3.63 -6.61 -0.94
N LEU A 116 -3.08 -5.54 -0.37
CA LEU A 116 -1.71 -5.52 0.14
C LEU A 116 -1.55 -6.36 1.40
N LEU A 117 -2.51 -6.31 2.32
CA LEU A 117 -2.50 -7.10 3.56
C LEU A 117 -2.47 -8.61 3.25
N GLU A 118 -3.34 -9.08 2.36
CA GLU A 118 -3.37 -10.48 1.93
C GLU A 118 -2.03 -10.91 1.31
N ALA A 119 -1.42 -10.04 0.50
CA ALA A 119 -0.12 -10.31 -0.10
C ALA A 119 1.01 -10.40 0.94
N VAL A 120 1.03 -9.50 1.91
CA VAL A 120 2.00 -9.49 3.02
C VAL A 120 1.86 -10.76 3.87
N GLN A 121 0.61 -11.16 4.18
CA GLN A 121 0.33 -12.39 4.91
C GLN A 121 0.79 -13.63 4.13
N ALA A 122 0.55 -13.66 2.83
CA ALA A 122 0.98 -14.77 1.95
C ALA A 122 2.52 -14.90 1.88
N GLN A 123 3.26 -13.82 2.11
CA GLN A 123 4.73 -13.85 2.24
C GLN A 123 5.22 -14.31 3.62
N GLY A 124 4.33 -14.55 4.58
CA GLY A 124 4.70 -14.97 5.93
C GLY A 124 5.31 -13.88 6.79
N VAL A 125 5.13 -12.60 6.43
CA VAL A 125 5.61 -11.46 7.24
C VAL A 125 4.91 -11.48 8.61
N SER A 126 5.70 -11.29 9.68
CA SER A 126 5.17 -11.18 11.04
C SER A 126 4.40 -9.87 11.22
N LEU A 127 3.09 -9.97 11.45
CA LEU A 127 2.19 -8.83 11.67
C LEU A 127 1.76 -8.79 13.14
N ARG A 128 2.01 -7.67 13.81
CA ARG A 128 1.66 -7.48 15.23
C ARG A 128 0.79 -6.25 15.42
N LEU A 129 -0.42 -6.46 15.88
CA LEU A 129 -1.38 -5.43 16.26
C LEU A 129 -1.17 -4.99 17.70
N ASN A 130 -1.81 -3.88 18.11
CA ASN A 130 -1.70 -3.29 19.44
C ASN A 130 -0.26 -2.93 19.84
N GLN A 131 0.58 -2.58 18.86
CA GLN A 131 1.98 -2.22 19.09
C GLN A 131 2.20 -0.75 18.76
N ARG A 132 1.84 0.12 19.71
CA ARG A 132 2.10 1.55 19.56
C ARG A 132 3.57 1.84 19.86
N LEU A 133 4.30 2.30 18.87
CA LEU A 133 5.68 2.73 19.00
C LEU A 133 5.74 4.01 19.86
N VAL A 134 6.54 3.97 20.93
CA VAL A 134 6.71 5.11 21.84
C VAL A 134 8.13 5.66 21.87
N GLU A 135 9.11 4.86 21.49
CA GLU A 135 10.50 5.30 21.52
C GLU A 135 11.35 4.58 20.46
N VAL A 136 12.28 5.30 19.89
CA VAL A 136 13.29 4.77 18.97
C VAL A 136 14.67 5.16 19.50
N LEU A 137 15.51 4.18 19.75
CA LEU A 137 16.88 4.35 20.23
C LEU A 137 17.85 3.81 19.18
N ALA A 138 18.70 4.66 18.63
CA ALA A 138 19.77 4.24 17.73
C ALA A 138 21.04 3.97 18.55
N LEU A 139 21.57 2.76 18.49
CA LEU A 139 22.75 2.31 19.20
C LEU A 139 23.75 1.73 18.19
N GLY A 140 24.63 2.57 17.67
CA GLY A 140 25.58 2.16 16.62
C GLY A 140 24.84 1.76 15.33
N ASP A 141 25.07 0.53 14.88
CA ASP A 141 24.45 -0.02 13.66
C ASP A 141 23.07 -0.66 13.90
N GLU A 142 22.61 -0.68 15.15
CA GLU A 142 21.32 -1.25 15.54
C GLU A 142 20.33 -0.17 15.97
N VAL A 143 19.04 -0.47 15.78
CA VAL A 143 17.94 0.38 16.24
C VAL A 143 17.07 -0.44 17.17
N THR A 144 16.97 0.02 18.43
CA THR A 144 16.01 -0.53 19.39
C THR A 144 14.76 0.32 19.39
N VAL A 145 13.60 -0.31 19.30
CA VAL A 145 12.31 0.35 19.43
C VAL A 145 11.59 -0.16 20.69
N ARG A 146 10.85 0.73 21.31
CA ARG A 146 9.96 0.37 22.42
C ARG A 146 8.53 0.69 22.07
N THR A 147 7.63 -0.28 22.33
CA THR A 147 6.19 -0.09 22.22
C THR A 147 5.55 0.05 23.61
N GLU A 148 4.28 0.49 23.67
CA GLU A 148 3.52 0.56 24.92
C GLU A 148 3.41 -0.81 25.61
N GLN A 149 3.46 -1.90 24.85
CA GLN A 149 3.38 -3.29 25.35
C GLN A 149 4.74 -3.88 25.73
N GLY A 150 5.84 -3.14 25.56
CA GLY A 150 7.17 -3.51 26.06
C GLY A 150 7.99 -4.38 25.12
N LEU A 151 7.85 -4.23 23.82
CA LEU A 151 8.82 -4.77 22.85
C LEU A 151 10.14 -4.05 22.93
#